data_caab046f6ecd45cbf7b2aab03863706b
#
_entry.id   caab046f6ecd45cbf7b2aab03863706b
#
_cell.length_a   1.000
_cell.length_b   1.000
_cell.length_c   1.000
_cell.angle_alpha   90.00
_cell.angle_beta   90.00
_cell.angle_gamma   90.00
#
_symmetry.space_group_name_H-M   'P 1'
#
loop_
_entity.id
_entity.type
_entity.pdbx_description
1 polymer ?
#
loop_
_entity_poly.entity_id
_entity_poly.type
_entity_poly.pdbx_seq_one_letter_code
_entity_poly.pdbx_strand_id
1 'polypeptide(L)'
;MALRLSVISEQRDRLRERSSIVFGVTGGSIGRALDNDWVLPDALRYLSGHHARVLFRQGAWYLEDISSNGVFINEATTPLGRRAPCALHDGDLLRLGEYQVKVNIEAEKPLPPPGTGTLSQIS
;
A
#
# COMPACT_ATOMS: atom_id res chain seq x y z
N MET A 1 -7.93 2.26 11.65
CA MET A 1 -6.92 1.45 10.95
C MET A 1 -6.37 2.22 9.77
N ALA A 2 -5.13 2.00 9.46
CA ALA A 2 -4.46 2.64 8.34
C ALA A 2 -3.55 1.64 7.63
N LEU A 3 -3.44 1.79 6.31
CA LEU A 3 -2.55 0.99 5.49
C LEU A 3 -1.43 1.90 5.01
N ARG A 4 -0.19 1.57 5.35
CA ARG A 4 0.98 2.28 4.86
C ARG A 4 1.64 1.45 3.76
N LEU A 5 1.87 2.08 2.63
CA LEU A 5 2.63 1.48 1.53
C LEU A 5 3.90 2.29 1.34
N SER A 6 5.03 1.61 1.28
CA SER A 6 6.34 2.26 1.19
C SER A 6 7.17 1.63 0.07
N VAL A 7 7.68 2.47 -0.82
CA VAL A 7 8.61 2.01 -1.86
C VAL A 7 9.93 1.67 -1.20
N ILE A 8 10.42 0.45 -1.43
CA ILE A 8 11.69 -0.01 -0.87
C ILE A 8 12.73 -0.26 -1.96
N SER A 9 12.38 -0.10 -3.23
CA SER A 9 13.32 -0.23 -4.33
C SER A 9 14.10 1.07 -4.52
N GLU A 10 15.02 1.06 -5.46
CA GLU A 10 15.95 2.19 -5.66
C GLU A 10 15.25 3.49 -6.02
N GLN A 11 14.04 3.46 -6.54
CA GLN A 11 13.27 4.67 -6.86
C GLN A 11 12.89 5.47 -5.63
N ARG A 12 13.02 4.87 -4.45
CA ARG A 12 12.66 5.51 -3.19
C ARG A 12 13.32 6.89 -3.01
N ASP A 13 14.60 6.98 -3.33
CA ASP A 13 15.35 8.23 -3.16
C ASP A 13 14.85 9.34 -4.07
N ARG A 14 14.38 8.99 -5.26
CA ARG A 14 13.86 9.97 -6.20
C ARG A 14 12.45 10.42 -5.86
N LEU A 15 11.69 9.57 -5.21
CA LEU A 15 10.32 9.90 -4.83
C LEU A 15 10.25 10.77 -3.58
N ARG A 16 11.22 10.65 -2.70
CA ARG A 16 11.28 11.39 -1.44
C ARG A 16 9.99 11.22 -0.64
N GLU A 17 9.23 12.30 -0.45
CA GLU A 17 7.99 12.25 0.32
C GLU A 17 6.94 11.33 -0.29
N ARG A 18 6.96 11.18 -1.59
CA ARG A 18 6.04 10.30 -2.30
C ARG A 18 6.45 8.84 -2.27
N SER A 19 7.54 8.53 -1.59
CA SER A 19 7.99 7.14 -1.47
C SER A 19 7.08 6.32 -0.56
N SER A 20 6.20 6.96 0.20
CA SER A 20 5.23 6.25 1.02
C SER A 20 3.92 7.00 1.05
N ILE A 21 2.85 6.28 1.36
CA ILE A 21 1.51 6.84 1.51
C ILE A 21 0.77 6.06 2.58
N VAL A 22 -0.17 6.72 3.23
CA VAL A 22 -1.08 6.07 4.17
C VAL A 22 -2.49 6.19 3.63
N PHE A 23 -3.15 5.04 3.49
CA PHE A 23 -4.55 4.99 3.08
C PHE A 23 -5.44 4.81 4.30
N GLY A 24 -6.49 5.60 4.38
CA GLY A 24 -7.55 5.40 5.35
C GLY A 24 -8.59 4.43 4.83
N VAL A 25 -9.68 4.28 5.59
CA VAL A 25 -10.72 3.27 5.29
C VAL A 25 -11.46 3.55 3.97
N THR A 26 -11.33 4.73 3.40
CA THR A 26 -11.91 5.02 2.09
C THR A 26 -11.12 4.41 0.94
N GLY A 27 -9.90 3.91 1.23
CA GLY A 27 -9.05 3.34 0.20
C GLY A 27 -8.51 4.39 -0.76
N GLY A 28 -8.14 3.95 -1.96
CA GLY A 28 -7.63 4.87 -2.97
C GLY A 28 -7.00 4.15 -4.14
N SER A 29 -6.46 4.92 -5.06
CA SER A 29 -5.89 4.41 -6.30
C SER A 29 -4.39 4.65 -6.37
N ILE A 30 -3.72 3.78 -7.12
CA ILE A 30 -2.27 3.81 -7.33
C ILE A 30 -2.00 3.68 -8.82
N GLY A 31 -1.12 4.52 -9.33
CA GLY A 31 -0.74 4.41 -10.72
C GLY A 31 0.10 5.57 -11.20
N ARG A 32 0.36 5.57 -12.51
CA ARG A 32 1.20 6.58 -13.15
C ARG A 32 0.45 7.88 -13.41
N ALA A 33 -0.86 7.83 -13.61
CA ALA A 33 -1.65 9.01 -13.93
C ALA A 33 -1.73 9.96 -12.72
N LEU A 34 -1.80 11.24 -12.99
CA LEU A 34 -1.77 12.26 -11.95
C LEU A 34 -3.03 12.33 -11.10
N ASP A 35 -4.10 11.69 -11.54
CA ASP A 35 -5.36 11.67 -10.79
C ASP A 35 -5.44 10.52 -9.77
N ASN A 36 -4.36 9.76 -9.63
CA ASN A 36 -4.30 8.74 -8.59
C ASN A 36 -4.06 9.35 -7.22
N ASP A 37 -4.49 8.66 -6.17
CA ASP A 37 -4.17 9.06 -4.81
C ASP A 37 -2.66 8.89 -4.54
N TRP A 38 -2.07 7.84 -5.05
CA TRP A 38 -0.63 7.64 -5.01
C TRP A 38 -0.10 7.59 -6.44
N VAL A 39 0.59 8.66 -6.83
CA VAL A 39 1.16 8.78 -8.15
C VAL A 39 2.59 8.26 -8.13
N LEU A 40 2.85 7.23 -8.93
CA LEU A 40 4.18 6.63 -9.07
C LEU A 40 4.64 6.86 -10.51
N PRO A 41 5.53 7.83 -10.74
CA PRO A 41 6.01 8.12 -12.09
C PRO A 41 6.74 6.94 -12.70
N ASP A 42 6.51 6.68 -13.97
CA ASP A 42 7.19 5.60 -14.68
C ASP A 42 7.36 5.96 -16.16
N ALA A 43 8.54 6.45 -16.50
CA ALA A 43 8.86 6.85 -17.86
C ALA A 43 8.80 5.69 -18.85
N LEU A 44 9.08 4.48 -18.39
CA LEU A 44 9.06 3.29 -19.23
C LEU A 44 7.66 2.69 -19.38
N ARG A 45 6.71 3.21 -18.63
CA ARG A 45 5.30 2.82 -18.73
C ARG A 45 5.01 1.36 -18.43
N TYR A 46 5.82 0.73 -17.60
CA TYR A 46 5.48 -0.58 -17.06
C TYR A 46 4.32 -0.47 -16.08
N LEU A 47 4.16 0.70 -15.47
CA LEU A 47 3.06 0.98 -14.56
C LEU A 47 1.90 1.58 -15.35
N SER A 48 0.72 0.99 -15.23
CA SER A 48 -0.47 1.50 -15.89
C SER A 48 -0.89 2.84 -15.30
N GLY A 49 -1.62 3.63 -16.07
CA GLY A 49 -2.17 4.90 -15.59
C GLY A 49 -2.91 4.72 -14.28
N HIS A 50 -3.80 3.73 -14.23
CA HIS A 50 -4.42 3.26 -13.00
C HIS A 50 -4.02 1.80 -12.85
N HIS A 51 -3.16 1.52 -11.89
CA HIS A 51 -2.52 0.22 -11.79
C HIS A 51 -3.16 -0.67 -10.74
N ALA A 52 -3.54 -0.10 -9.61
CA ALA A 52 -4.11 -0.84 -8.51
C ALA A 52 -5.04 0.05 -7.69
N ARG A 53 -5.90 -0.59 -6.92
CA ARG A 53 -6.81 0.11 -6.02
C ARG A 53 -6.78 -0.56 -4.66
N VAL A 54 -6.70 0.27 -3.63
CA VAL A 54 -6.76 -0.18 -2.23
C VAL A 54 -8.20 -0.09 -1.76
N LEU A 55 -8.68 -1.17 -1.17
CA LEU A 55 -10.05 -1.26 -0.63
C LEU A 55 -9.99 -1.68 0.83
N PHE A 56 -10.92 -1.16 1.62
CA PHE A 56 -11.08 -1.59 3.01
C PHE A 56 -12.51 -2.10 3.20
N ARG A 57 -12.64 -3.38 3.60
CA ARG A 57 -13.94 -4.01 3.80
C ARG A 57 -13.89 -4.92 5.01
N GLN A 58 -14.87 -4.79 5.90
CA GLN A 58 -15.04 -5.71 7.03
C GLN A 58 -13.77 -5.87 7.86
N GLY A 59 -13.09 -4.76 8.11
CA GLY A 59 -11.90 -4.77 8.96
C GLY A 59 -10.63 -5.26 8.28
N ALA A 60 -10.65 -5.49 6.98
CA ALA A 60 -9.48 -5.97 6.25
C ALA A 60 -9.17 -5.10 5.03
N TRP A 61 -7.90 -5.07 4.66
CA TRP A 61 -7.43 -4.35 3.50
C TRP A 61 -7.26 -5.29 2.32
N TYR A 62 -7.64 -4.81 1.13
CA TYR A 62 -7.54 -5.58 -0.10
C TYR A 62 -6.88 -4.75 -1.18
N LEU A 63 -6.23 -5.42 -2.11
CA LEU A 63 -5.66 -4.79 -3.29
C LEU A 63 -6.32 -5.38 -4.53
N GLU A 64 -6.82 -4.49 -5.37
CA GLU A 64 -7.40 -4.86 -6.65
C GLU A 64 -6.40 -4.51 -7.76
N ASP A 65 -6.11 -5.50 -8.61
CA ASP A 65 -5.21 -5.31 -9.75
C ASP A 65 -6.04 -4.88 -10.95
N ILE A 66 -5.85 -3.63 -11.39
CA ILE A 66 -6.53 -3.10 -12.58
C ILE A 66 -5.53 -2.77 -13.68
N SER A 67 -4.33 -3.32 -13.57
CA SER A 67 -3.21 -3.01 -14.47
C SER A 67 -3.24 -3.84 -15.75
N SER A 68 -2.41 -3.41 -16.70
CA SER A 68 -2.14 -4.19 -17.92
C SER A 68 -0.99 -5.16 -17.69
N ASN A 69 -0.01 -4.80 -16.88
CA ASN A 69 1.20 -5.60 -16.67
C ASN A 69 1.20 -6.42 -15.39
N GLY A 70 0.22 -6.19 -14.53
CA GLY A 70 0.03 -7.02 -13.36
C GLY A 70 0.58 -6.45 -12.07
N VAL A 71 -0.01 -6.90 -10.95
CA VAL A 71 0.48 -6.68 -9.60
C VAL A 71 0.92 -8.03 -9.07
N PHE A 72 2.11 -8.09 -8.49
CA PHE A 72 2.64 -9.34 -7.94
C PHE A 72 2.77 -9.17 -6.42
N ILE A 73 2.36 -10.18 -5.68
CA ILE A 73 2.46 -10.15 -4.22
C ILE A 73 3.49 -11.18 -3.78
N ASN A 74 4.40 -10.71 -2.93
CA ASN A 74 5.52 -11.49 -2.41
C ASN A 74 6.35 -12.01 -3.59
N GLU A 75 6.67 -13.29 -3.64
CA GLU A 75 7.51 -13.81 -4.72
C GLU A 75 6.69 -14.55 -5.78
N ALA A 76 5.41 -14.18 -5.91
CA ALA A 76 4.57 -14.80 -6.91
C ALA A 76 5.10 -14.54 -8.32
N THR A 77 5.01 -15.56 -9.16
CA THR A 77 5.43 -15.44 -10.55
C THR A 77 4.25 -15.14 -11.48
N THR A 78 3.03 -15.23 -10.96
CA THR A 78 1.82 -14.88 -11.71
C THR A 78 1.18 -13.65 -11.08
N PRO A 79 0.65 -12.73 -11.90
CA PRO A 79 -0.01 -11.55 -11.37
C PRO A 79 -1.34 -11.88 -10.72
N LEU A 80 -1.83 -10.96 -9.89
CA LEU A 80 -3.16 -11.09 -9.29
C LEU A 80 -4.24 -11.18 -10.35
N GLY A 81 -4.12 -10.36 -11.39
CA GLY A 81 -5.12 -10.29 -12.43
C GLY A 81 -6.37 -9.54 -11.98
N ARG A 82 -7.30 -9.37 -12.90
CA ARG A 82 -8.52 -8.60 -12.66
C ARG A 82 -9.64 -9.46 -12.07
N ARG A 83 -9.27 -10.31 -11.13
CA ARG A 83 -10.22 -11.16 -10.43
C ARG A 83 -10.66 -10.47 -9.14
N ALA A 84 -11.06 -11.25 -8.17
CA ALA A 84 -11.43 -10.71 -6.88
C ALA A 84 -10.22 -10.02 -6.22
N PRO A 85 -10.46 -8.96 -5.46
CA PRO A 85 -9.37 -8.30 -4.72
C PRO A 85 -8.67 -9.28 -3.79
N CYS A 86 -7.37 -9.07 -3.60
CA CYS A 86 -6.55 -9.93 -2.76
C CYS A 86 -6.33 -9.29 -1.41
N ALA A 87 -6.52 -10.06 -0.34
CA ALA A 87 -6.31 -9.57 1.01
C ALA A 87 -4.83 -9.24 1.23
N LEU A 88 -4.58 -8.10 1.88
CA LEU A 88 -3.23 -7.65 2.22
C LEU A 88 -2.94 -7.97 3.67
N HIS A 89 -1.70 -8.34 3.94
CA HIS A 89 -1.22 -8.63 5.28
C HIS A 89 -0.01 -7.76 5.60
N ASP A 90 0.16 -7.44 6.86
CA ASP A 90 1.32 -6.68 7.31
C ASP A 90 2.60 -7.42 6.91
N GLY A 91 3.53 -6.70 6.30
CA GLY A 91 4.78 -7.28 5.84
C GLY A 91 4.79 -7.80 4.42
N ASP A 92 3.64 -7.79 3.73
CA ASP A 92 3.59 -8.20 2.33
C ASP A 92 4.46 -7.30 1.47
N LEU A 93 5.02 -7.87 0.42
CA LEU A 93 5.76 -7.14 -0.60
C LEU A 93 4.98 -7.15 -1.90
N LEU A 94 4.77 -5.98 -2.45
CA LEU A 94 4.08 -5.82 -3.72
C LEU A 94 5.08 -5.44 -4.79
N ARG A 95 4.86 -5.91 -6.00
CA ARG A 95 5.63 -5.45 -7.15
C ARG A 95 4.67 -4.83 -8.16
N LEU A 96 4.89 -3.55 -8.43
CA LEU A 96 4.09 -2.75 -9.35
C LEU A 96 5.06 -2.19 -10.38
N GLY A 97 5.04 -2.72 -11.62
CA GLY A 97 6.07 -2.35 -12.57
C GLY A 97 7.45 -2.69 -12.00
N GLU A 98 8.33 -1.71 -11.93
CA GLU A 98 9.65 -1.87 -11.33
C GLU A 98 9.69 -1.48 -9.85
N TYR A 99 8.58 -1.00 -9.32
CA TYR A 99 8.51 -0.60 -7.92
C TYR A 99 8.31 -1.81 -7.02
N GLN A 100 9.08 -1.84 -5.94
CA GLN A 100 8.86 -2.79 -4.85
C GLN A 100 8.30 -2.02 -3.68
N VAL A 101 7.18 -2.48 -3.16
CA VAL A 101 6.41 -1.78 -2.15
C VAL A 101 6.15 -2.68 -0.97
N LYS A 102 6.45 -2.19 0.22
CA LYS A 102 6.18 -2.92 1.45
C LYS A 102 4.86 -2.48 2.05
N VAL A 103 4.09 -3.45 2.52
CA VAL A 103 2.79 -3.24 3.16
C VAL A 103 2.98 -3.23 4.67
N ASN A 104 2.48 -2.18 5.31
CA ASN A 104 2.39 -2.12 6.77
C ASN A 104 0.96 -1.77 7.15
N ILE A 105 0.35 -2.57 8.00
CA ILE A 105 -0.99 -2.34 8.47
C ILE A 105 -0.91 -1.85 9.89
N GLU A 106 -1.39 -0.62 10.11
CA GLU A 106 -1.37 0.02 11.42
C GLU A 106 -2.76 -0.06 12.02
N ALA A 107 -2.90 -0.90 13.03
CA ALA A 107 -4.13 -0.95 13.77
C ALA A 107 -4.24 0.29 14.65
N GLU A 108 -5.46 0.81 14.76
CA GLU A 108 -5.72 1.90 15.66
C GLU A 108 -5.46 1.41 17.08
N LYS A 109 -4.45 2.00 17.72
CA LYS A 109 -4.18 1.62 19.11
C LYS A 109 -5.26 2.21 19.99
N PRO A 110 -5.93 1.39 20.80
CA PRO A 110 -6.84 1.96 21.78
C PRO A 110 -6.06 2.88 22.70
N LEU A 111 -6.68 3.98 23.07
CA LEU A 111 -6.07 4.90 24.02
C LEU A 111 -5.77 4.13 25.30
N PRO A 112 -4.56 4.28 25.86
CA PRO A 112 -4.27 3.61 27.12
C PRO A 112 -5.26 4.11 28.19
N PRO A 113 -5.72 3.24 29.09
CA PRO A 113 -6.61 3.67 30.15
C PRO A 113 -5.92 4.74 30.99
N PRO A 114 -6.67 5.71 31.50
CA PRO A 114 -6.08 6.72 32.38
C PRO A 114 -5.38 6.05 33.56
N GLY A 115 -4.17 6.53 33.89
CA GLY A 115 -3.42 6.01 35.01
C GLY A 115 -2.51 4.85 34.70
N THR A 116 -2.52 4.40 33.48
CA THR A 116 -1.50 3.41 33.08
C THR A 116 -0.36 4.13 32.43
N GLY A 117 0.29 4.41 32.81
CA GLY A 117 1.04 4.98 32.27
C GLY A 117 1.93 5.20 31.90
N THR A 118 1.33 5.28 32.20
CA THR A 118 1.73 5.48 32.19
C THR A 118 2.58 5.51 32.31
N LEU A 119 2.55 5.28 32.35
CA LEU A 119 3.02 4.95 32.56
C LEU A 119 3.69 4.92 32.54
N SER A 120 3.84 4.93 32.52
CA SER A 120 4.21 4.62 32.55
C SER A 120 4.68 4.93 32.51
N GLN A 121 4.62 5.04 32.32
CA GLN A 121 4.73 5.05 32.52
C GLN A 121 5.06 5.46 32.93
N ILE A 122 4.99 5.70 33.08
CA ILE A 122 4.98 5.79 33.78
C ILE A 122 5.26 5.68 34.13
N SER A 123 5.42 5.58 34.15
CA SER A 123 5.39 5.23 34.70
C SER A 123 5.72 4.96 34.80
#